data_756fc3b2d2f242b55b0bbe7049bc99c0
#
_entry.id   756fc3b2d2f242b55b0bbe7049bc99c0
#
_cell.length_a   1.000
_cell.length_b   1.000
_cell.length_c   1.000
_cell.angle_alpha   90.00
_cell.angle_beta   90.00
_cell.angle_gamma   90.00
#
_symmetry.space_group_name_H-M   'P 1'
#
loop_
_entity.id
_entity.type
_entity.pdbx_description
1 polymer ?
#
loop_
_entity_poly.entity_id
_entity_poly.type
_entity_poly.pdbx_seq_one_letter_code
_entity_poly.pdbx_strand_id
1 'polypeptide(L)'
;DYITWWSGEEGHKYANRERTELPLEEIESVTLNFEAQARYGKVTNTLSLFVGDFPGLSKDVATDDSRVADFESDATLLSGNGELLESKFSNRTATSFDLTPYSTSEMTLAFHYKADFDGTSALKRWDFYSVAITTIYKNGNTTTLNLSDLGLQTFDRNPNTNPKHAQQGDPYFDNSSGSSSCTGVWDLRSSLTRVNSFMYLGGGTNETDYTNNADDWLFTKSLKFNTCDPDENSGVLKNINVRLPSYSYVYTQPGTYTVTFIAGNQNVYGSARTIKEVTFTIKEKE
;
A
#
# COMPACT_ATOMS: atom_id res chain seq x y z
N ASP A 1 -23.70 20.35 8.82
CA ASP A 1 -24.71 19.54 8.12
C ASP A 1 -24.46 19.60 6.63
N TYR A 2 -24.59 18.45 5.94
CA TYR A 2 -24.47 18.37 4.49
C TYR A 2 -25.49 17.40 3.93
N ILE A 3 -25.85 17.61 2.67
CA ILE A 3 -26.66 16.67 1.90
C ILE A 3 -25.92 16.39 0.60
N THR A 4 -25.74 15.12 0.29
CA THR A 4 -25.19 14.64 -0.97
C THR A 4 -26.23 13.78 -1.67
N TRP A 5 -26.22 13.74 -2.99
CA TRP A 5 -27.11 12.88 -3.76
C TRP A 5 -26.40 12.32 -4.99
N TRP A 6 -26.88 11.20 -5.46
CA TRP A 6 -26.45 10.54 -6.70
C TRP A 6 -27.65 10.34 -7.60
N SER A 7 -27.47 10.61 -8.88
CA SER A 7 -28.55 10.51 -9.88
C SER A 7 -28.99 9.07 -10.17
N GLY A 8 -28.15 8.08 -9.94
CA GLY A 8 -28.37 6.69 -10.32
C GLY A 8 -28.03 6.39 -11.78
N GLU A 9 -27.50 7.36 -12.54
CA GLU A 9 -26.98 7.11 -13.89
C GLU A 9 -25.70 6.29 -13.85
N GLU A 10 -25.40 5.60 -14.96
CA GLU A 10 -24.15 4.84 -15.10
C GLU A 10 -22.94 5.77 -14.89
N GLY A 11 -21.98 5.33 -14.10
CA GLY A 11 -20.84 6.15 -13.65
C GLY A 11 -21.10 7.00 -12.40
N HIS A 12 -22.36 7.16 -11.98
CA HIS A 12 -22.75 7.90 -10.77
C HIS A 12 -23.06 6.94 -9.62
N LYS A 13 -22.05 6.25 -9.12
CA LYS A 13 -22.18 5.25 -8.06
C LYS A 13 -22.01 5.88 -6.68
N TYR A 14 -22.77 5.40 -5.71
CA TYR A 14 -22.62 5.82 -4.33
C TYR A 14 -21.44 5.09 -3.65
N ALA A 15 -20.31 5.76 -3.53
CA ALA A 15 -19.07 5.18 -3.01
C ALA A 15 -19.08 4.87 -1.50
N ASN A 16 -19.96 5.53 -0.71
CA ASN A 16 -20.03 5.33 0.74
C ASN A 16 -21.08 4.30 1.17
N ARG A 17 -21.70 3.57 0.24
CA ARG A 17 -22.54 2.42 0.61
C ARG A 17 -21.69 1.35 1.28
N GLU A 18 -22.29 0.60 2.18
CA GLU A 18 -21.65 -0.62 2.66
C GLU A 18 -21.41 -1.52 1.45
N ARG A 19 -20.20 -2.07 1.34
CA ARG A 19 -19.74 -2.80 0.16
C ARG A 19 -20.55 -4.04 -0.17
N THR A 20 -21.31 -4.55 0.79
CA THR A 20 -22.24 -5.64 0.58
C THR A 20 -23.43 -5.28 -0.32
N GLU A 21 -23.69 -3.98 -0.55
CA GLU A 21 -24.79 -3.48 -1.36
C GLU A 21 -24.41 -3.20 -2.82
N LEU A 22 -23.11 -3.11 -3.12
CA LEU A 22 -22.61 -2.89 -4.48
C LEU A 22 -21.94 -4.17 -4.99
N PRO A 23 -22.22 -4.60 -6.24
CA PRO A 23 -21.42 -5.64 -6.84
C PRO A 23 -19.97 -5.17 -6.89
N LEU A 24 -19.08 -5.92 -6.25
CA LEU A 24 -17.66 -5.68 -6.35
C LEU A 24 -17.21 -5.94 -7.78
N GLU A 25 -16.33 -5.09 -8.31
CA GLU A 25 -15.72 -5.37 -9.59
C GLU A 25 -14.92 -6.68 -9.50
N GLU A 26 -15.17 -7.60 -10.43
CA GLU A 26 -14.44 -8.86 -10.44
C GLU A 26 -13.01 -8.63 -10.92
N ILE A 27 -12.06 -9.08 -10.12
CA ILE A 27 -10.64 -8.99 -10.42
C ILE A 27 -10.29 -10.00 -11.51
N GLU A 28 -9.59 -9.53 -12.54
CA GLU A 28 -8.95 -10.35 -13.56
C GLU A 28 -7.51 -10.67 -13.16
N SER A 29 -6.74 -9.65 -12.76
CA SER A 29 -5.38 -9.84 -12.28
C SER A 29 -4.92 -8.75 -11.31
N VAL A 30 -4.01 -9.12 -10.42
CA VAL A 30 -3.28 -8.20 -9.53
C VAL A 30 -1.79 -8.48 -9.68
N THR A 31 -1.00 -7.47 -10.01
CA THR A 31 0.43 -7.64 -10.26
C THR A 31 1.24 -6.59 -9.52
N LEU A 32 2.21 -7.04 -8.71
CA LEU A 32 3.25 -6.17 -8.17
C LEU A 32 4.35 -6.02 -9.22
N ASN A 33 4.68 -4.79 -9.57
CA ASN A 33 5.74 -4.46 -10.50
C ASN A 33 6.78 -3.56 -9.83
N PHE A 34 8.04 -3.81 -10.06
CA PHE A 34 9.13 -2.90 -9.70
C PHE A 34 10.38 -3.18 -10.53
N GLU A 35 11.29 -2.22 -10.54
CA GLU A 35 12.65 -2.47 -10.96
C GLU A 35 13.55 -2.48 -9.73
N ALA A 36 14.56 -3.34 -9.69
CA ALA A 36 15.50 -3.38 -8.59
C ALA A 36 16.94 -3.45 -9.07
N GLN A 37 17.85 -3.04 -8.20
CA GLN A 37 19.30 -3.19 -8.40
C GLN A 37 19.96 -3.54 -7.07
N ALA A 38 20.73 -4.64 -7.07
CA ALA A 38 21.62 -5.02 -5.97
C ALA A 38 23.01 -4.41 -6.21
N ARG A 39 23.52 -3.69 -5.23
CA ARG A 39 24.80 -2.98 -5.32
C ARG A 39 25.70 -3.32 -4.16
N TYR A 40 26.99 -3.14 -4.37
CA TYR A 40 28.01 -3.29 -3.35
C TYR A 40 27.95 -4.68 -2.68
N GLY A 41 28.70 -4.90 -1.64
CA GLY A 41 28.65 -6.10 -0.83
C GLY A 41 28.84 -7.44 -1.56
N LYS A 42 29.16 -8.49 -0.83
CA LYS A 42 29.41 -9.84 -1.36
C LYS A 42 28.44 -10.89 -0.83
N VAL A 43 27.77 -10.61 0.28
CA VAL A 43 26.76 -11.52 0.85
C VAL A 43 25.61 -11.67 -0.13
N THR A 44 25.15 -12.89 -0.34
CA THR A 44 24.14 -13.25 -1.33
C THR A 44 22.90 -13.87 -0.67
N ASN A 45 21.80 -13.91 -1.41
CA ASN A 45 20.50 -14.43 -0.96
C ASN A 45 19.94 -13.64 0.25
N THR A 46 20.08 -12.32 0.17
CA THR A 46 19.75 -11.43 1.29
C THR A 46 18.30 -10.95 1.30
N LEU A 47 17.61 -11.04 0.16
CA LEU A 47 16.26 -10.46 0.00
C LEU A 47 15.22 -11.53 -0.28
N SER A 48 14.09 -11.46 0.41
CA SER A 48 12.90 -12.28 0.19
C SER A 48 11.66 -11.41 0.11
N LEU A 49 10.63 -11.88 -0.59
CA LEU A 49 9.32 -11.24 -0.68
C LEU A 49 8.25 -12.23 -0.24
N PHE A 50 7.43 -11.82 0.72
CA PHE A 50 6.34 -12.61 1.28
C PHE A 50 4.98 -11.95 1.05
N VAL A 51 3.93 -12.78 1.04
CA VAL A 51 2.53 -12.35 1.08
C VAL A 51 1.76 -13.16 2.11
N GLY A 52 0.96 -12.50 2.93
CA GLY A 52 0.17 -13.18 3.96
C GLY A 52 -0.75 -12.22 4.71
N ASP A 53 -1.41 -12.75 5.73
CA ASP A 53 -2.19 -11.95 6.67
C ASP A 53 -1.26 -11.45 7.79
N PHE A 54 -1.25 -10.15 8.01
CA PHE A 54 -0.45 -9.52 9.06
C PHE A 54 -1.27 -8.47 9.81
N PRO A 55 -1.42 -8.58 11.13
CA PRO A 55 -2.28 -7.67 11.89
C PRO A 55 -1.71 -6.25 12.04
N GLY A 56 -0.56 -5.98 11.43
CA GLY A 56 0.16 -4.71 11.57
C GLY A 56 1.04 -4.64 12.81
N LEU A 57 1.91 -3.63 12.84
CA LEU A 57 2.80 -3.37 13.97
C LEU A 57 2.07 -2.61 15.08
N SER A 58 2.22 -3.08 16.32
CA SER A 58 1.63 -2.49 17.54
C SER A 58 2.49 -1.42 18.17
N LYS A 59 3.78 -1.36 17.80
CA LYS A 59 4.83 -0.57 18.42
C LYS A 59 5.22 -1.04 19.84
N ASP A 60 4.89 -2.29 20.15
CA ASP A 60 5.44 -3.06 21.29
C ASP A 60 6.37 -4.14 20.74
N VAL A 61 7.65 -4.04 21.07
CA VAL A 61 8.71 -4.86 20.44
C VAL A 61 8.48 -6.36 20.63
N ALA A 62 8.11 -6.78 21.84
CA ALA A 62 7.92 -8.22 22.12
C ALA A 62 6.69 -8.78 21.38
N THR A 63 5.61 -8.02 21.33
CA THR A 63 4.40 -8.36 20.58
C THR A 63 4.69 -8.43 19.09
N ASP A 64 5.42 -7.45 18.56
CA ASP A 64 5.70 -7.34 17.13
C ASP A 64 6.73 -8.40 16.68
N ASP A 65 7.71 -8.75 17.51
CA ASP A 65 8.61 -9.87 17.22
C ASP A 65 7.87 -11.20 17.11
N SER A 66 6.89 -11.46 18.02
CA SER A 66 6.03 -12.64 17.91
C SER A 66 5.17 -12.62 16.65
N ARG A 67 4.53 -11.49 16.33
CA ARG A 67 3.70 -11.34 15.11
C ARG A 67 4.50 -11.55 13.83
N VAL A 68 5.73 -11.04 13.79
CA VAL A 68 6.63 -11.21 12.64
C VAL A 68 7.07 -12.67 12.52
N ALA A 69 7.35 -13.36 13.63
CA ALA A 69 7.67 -14.79 13.61
C ALA A 69 6.49 -15.63 13.13
N ASP A 70 5.28 -15.33 13.58
CA ASP A 70 4.06 -16.01 13.11
C ASP A 70 3.85 -15.73 11.60
N PHE A 71 4.02 -14.48 11.15
CA PHE A 71 3.93 -14.14 9.74
C PHE A 71 5.00 -14.85 8.89
N GLU A 72 6.26 -14.89 9.34
CA GLU A 72 7.35 -15.60 8.64
C GLU A 72 7.03 -17.10 8.47
N SER A 73 6.35 -17.69 9.47
CA SER A 73 5.93 -19.11 9.44
C SER A 73 4.77 -19.37 8.48
N ASP A 74 3.79 -18.47 8.43
CA ASP A 74 2.48 -18.71 7.81
C ASP A 74 2.36 -18.09 6.42
N ALA A 75 3.14 -17.04 6.14
CA ALA A 75 3.10 -16.32 4.86
C ALA A 75 3.67 -17.15 3.71
N THR A 76 3.16 -16.88 2.52
CA THR A 76 3.69 -17.47 1.30
C THR A 76 4.92 -16.70 0.80
N LEU A 77 6.01 -17.42 0.57
CA LEU A 77 7.20 -16.88 -0.08
C LEU A 77 6.95 -16.71 -1.58
N LEU A 78 6.92 -15.48 -2.08
CA LEU A 78 6.74 -15.16 -3.50
C LEU A 78 8.05 -15.23 -4.30
N SER A 79 9.18 -14.95 -3.68
CA SER A 79 10.49 -14.87 -4.32
C SER A 79 11.23 -16.20 -4.37
N GLY A 80 10.54 -17.30 -4.63
CA GLY A 80 11.16 -18.62 -4.77
C GLY A 80 12.05 -18.75 -6.02
N ASN A 81 12.85 -19.82 -6.07
CA ASN A 81 13.64 -20.23 -7.25
C ASN A 81 14.63 -19.17 -7.80
N GLY A 82 15.17 -18.32 -6.95
CA GLY A 82 16.17 -17.35 -7.34
C GLY A 82 15.66 -16.10 -8.04
N GLU A 83 14.39 -15.77 -7.88
CA GLU A 83 13.79 -14.59 -8.49
C GLU A 83 14.35 -13.27 -7.96
N LEU A 84 14.81 -13.23 -6.70
CA LEU A 84 15.49 -12.09 -6.09
C LEU A 84 16.98 -12.34 -5.83
N LEU A 85 17.65 -13.08 -6.70
CA LEU A 85 19.11 -13.26 -6.62
C LEU A 85 19.84 -11.99 -7.06
N GLU A 86 20.84 -11.60 -6.30
CA GLU A 86 21.69 -10.43 -6.56
C GLU A 86 22.36 -10.48 -7.94
N SER A 87 22.67 -11.68 -8.45
CA SER A 87 23.26 -11.85 -9.77
C SER A 87 22.34 -11.40 -10.91
N LYS A 88 21.02 -11.62 -10.76
CA LYS A 88 19.99 -11.17 -11.71
C LYS A 88 19.86 -9.63 -11.68
N PHE A 89 20.06 -9.03 -10.53
CA PHE A 89 19.90 -7.59 -10.29
C PHE A 89 21.23 -6.82 -10.22
N SER A 90 22.32 -7.36 -10.76
CA SER A 90 23.59 -6.62 -10.88
C SER A 90 23.44 -5.29 -11.64
N ASN A 91 22.48 -5.23 -12.55
CA ASN A 91 22.00 -4.02 -13.18
C ASN A 91 20.54 -3.79 -12.79
N ARG A 92 20.05 -2.56 -12.96
CA ARG A 92 18.64 -2.24 -12.77
C ARG A 92 17.79 -3.10 -13.71
N THR A 93 17.00 -3.98 -13.12
CA THR A 93 16.21 -5.01 -13.82
C THR A 93 14.76 -4.97 -13.35
N ALA A 94 13.84 -5.01 -14.31
CA ALA A 94 12.42 -5.11 -14.03
C ALA A 94 12.03 -6.53 -13.59
N THR A 95 11.10 -6.60 -12.65
CA THR A 95 10.48 -7.84 -12.21
C THR A 95 9.02 -7.63 -11.85
N SER A 96 8.25 -8.71 -11.87
CA SER A 96 6.84 -8.70 -11.51
C SER A 96 6.46 -9.97 -10.76
N PHE A 97 5.48 -9.86 -9.88
CA PHE A 97 4.92 -10.96 -9.11
C PHE A 97 3.40 -10.96 -9.26
N ASP A 98 2.84 -12.13 -9.55
CA ASP A 98 1.40 -12.32 -9.60
C ASP A 98 0.82 -12.41 -8.19
N LEU A 99 -0.04 -11.47 -7.86
CA LEU A 99 -0.77 -11.40 -6.59
C LEU A 99 -2.23 -11.84 -6.73
N THR A 100 -2.67 -12.21 -7.92
CA THR A 100 -4.07 -12.59 -8.19
C THR A 100 -4.58 -13.69 -7.26
N PRO A 101 -3.80 -14.74 -6.94
CA PRO A 101 -4.25 -15.81 -6.03
C PRO A 101 -4.58 -15.31 -4.61
N TYR A 102 -4.03 -14.16 -4.20
CA TYR A 102 -4.17 -13.59 -2.86
C TYR A 102 -5.16 -12.42 -2.81
N SER A 103 -5.74 -12.03 -3.94
CA SER A 103 -6.56 -10.82 -4.06
C SER A 103 -7.99 -10.94 -3.53
N THR A 104 -8.43 -12.13 -3.14
CA THR A 104 -9.80 -12.39 -2.64
C THR A 104 -10.01 -11.98 -1.18
N SER A 105 -8.94 -11.77 -0.44
CA SER A 105 -8.94 -11.34 0.96
C SER A 105 -8.02 -10.14 1.14
N GLU A 106 -7.99 -9.60 2.35
CA GLU A 106 -6.95 -8.65 2.73
C GLU A 106 -5.61 -9.36 2.78
N MET A 107 -4.56 -8.71 2.29
CA MET A 107 -3.21 -9.24 2.34
C MET A 107 -2.18 -8.16 2.67
N THR A 108 -1.06 -8.57 3.23
CA THR A 108 0.13 -7.75 3.45
C THR A 108 1.29 -8.30 2.62
N LEU A 109 2.01 -7.42 1.95
CA LEU A 109 3.30 -7.74 1.35
C LEU A 109 4.41 -7.38 2.32
N ALA A 110 5.44 -8.22 2.37
CA ALA A 110 6.62 -7.93 3.17
C ALA A 110 7.91 -8.22 2.40
N PHE A 111 8.78 -7.22 2.36
CA PHE A 111 10.17 -7.42 1.96
C PHE A 111 10.98 -7.74 3.22
N HIS A 112 11.73 -8.83 3.18
CA HIS A 112 12.57 -9.27 4.26
C HIS A 112 14.02 -9.29 3.80
N TYR A 113 14.85 -8.46 4.42
CA TYR A 113 16.29 -8.49 4.24
C TYR A 113 16.92 -9.24 5.42
N LYS A 114 17.58 -10.37 5.10
CA LYS A 114 18.27 -11.20 6.08
C LYS A 114 19.66 -11.52 5.62
N ALA A 115 20.63 -11.24 6.44
CA ALA A 115 22.03 -11.50 6.13
C ALA A 115 22.85 -11.70 7.39
N ASP A 116 23.73 -12.70 7.34
CA ASP A 116 24.75 -12.92 8.36
C ASP A 116 26.01 -12.13 8.00
N PHE A 117 26.47 -11.29 8.92
CA PHE A 117 27.71 -10.54 8.75
C PHE A 117 28.90 -11.45 9.08
N ASP A 118 29.75 -11.69 8.11
CA ASP A 118 30.93 -12.57 8.23
C ASP A 118 32.19 -11.88 8.78
N GLY A 119 32.06 -10.61 9.22
CA GLY A 119 33.18 -9.79 9.71
C GLY A 119 34.06 -9.17 8.63
N THR A 120 33.86 -9.52 7.36
CA THR A 120 34.75 -9.10 6.26
C THR A 120 34.01 -8.56 5.03
N SER A 121 32.80 -9.04 4.76
CA SER A 121 32.07 -8.72 3.56
C SER A 121 30.97 -7.70 3.82
N ALA A 122 30.95 -6.63 3.05
CA ALA A 122 29.85 -5.68 3.08
C ALA A 122 28.51 -6.35 2.72
N LEU A 123 27.45 -5.98 3.43
CA LEU A 123 26.09 -6.39 3.11
C LEU A 123 25.59 -5.67 1.85
N LYS A 124 24.77 -6.36 1.06
CA LYS A 124 24.22 -5.79 -0.17
C LYS A 124 23.30 -4.63 0.13
N ARG A 125 23.40 -3.60 -0.71
CA ARG A 125 22.38 -2.57 -0.84
C ARG A 125 21.41 -2.98 -1.93
N TRP A 126 20.12 -2.78 -1.68
CA TRP A 126 19.08 -2.94 -2.68
C TRP A 126 18.38 -1.61 -2.96
N ASP A 127 18.34 -1.23 -4.22
CA ASP A 127 17.61 -0.06 -4.69
C ASP A 127 16.35 -0.54 -5.44
N PHE A 128 15.17 -0.04 -5.06
CA PHE A 128 13.89 -0.34 -5.70
C PHE A 128 13.35 0.90 -6.38
N TYR A 129 12.79 0.74 -7.58
CA TYR A 129 12.29 1.82 -8.41
C TYR A 129 10.93 1.44 -9.01
N SER A 130 10.11 2.45 -9.30
CA SER A 130 8.84 2.28 -10.00
C SER A 130 7.93 1.23 -9.35
N VAL A 131 7.92 1.19 -8.01
CA VAL A 131 7.13 0.21 -7.26
C VAL A 131 5.65 0.56 -7.38
N ALA A 132 4.87 -0.38 -7.91
CA ALA A 132 3.43 -0.22 -8.08
C ALA A 132 2.71 -1.57 -8.08
N ILE A 133 1.48 -1.59 -7.58
CA ILE A 133 0.59 -2.74 -7.70
C ILE A 133 -0.54 -2.33 -8.65
N THR A 134 -0.67 -3.07 -9.75
CA THR A 134 -1.71 -2.85 -10.75
C THR A 134 -2.77 -3.91 -10.63
N THR A 135 -4.03 -3.50 -10.52
CA THR A 135 -5.21 -4.38 -10.57
C THR A 135 -5.94 -4.15 -11.88
N ILE A 136 -6.20 -5.21 -12.61
CA ILE A 136 -7.07 -5.21 -13.80
C ILE A 136 -8.36 -5.94 -13.41
N TYR A 137 -9.49 -5.34 -13.76
CA TYR A 137 -10.81 -5.89 -13.51
C TYR A 137 -11.39 -6.47 -14.82
N LYS A 138 -12.27 -7.46 -14.70
CA LYS A 138 -12.89 -8.11 -15.87
C LYS A 138 -13.72 -7.17 -16.77
N ASN A 139 -14.14 -6.04 -16.23
CA ASN A 139 -14.80 -4.98 -17.01
C ASN A 139 -13.82 -4.10 -17.81
N GLY A 140 -12.51 -4.36 -17.73
CA GLY A 140 -11.45 -3.61 -18.40
C GLY A 140 -10.94 -2.40 -17.62
N ASN A 141 -11.51 -2.08 -16.47
CA ASN A 141 -10.98 -1.03 -15.59
C ASN A 141 -9.63 -1.44 -15.02
N THR A 142 -8.81 -0.45 -14.71
CA THR A 142 -7.50 -0.66 -14.10
C THR A 142 -7.28 0.33 -12.97
N THR A 143 -6.80 -0.16 -11.82
CA THR A 143 -6.35 0.69 -10.72
C THR A 143 -4.88 0.45 -10.42
N THR A 144 -4.19 1.46 -9.90
CA THR A 144 -2.78 1.37 -9.53
C THR A 144 -2.55 1.94 -8.14
N LEU A 145 -1.99 1.12 -7.25
CA LEU A 145 -1.47 1.57 -5.97
C LEU A 145 0.02 1.89 -6.15
N ASN A 146 0.39 3.13 -5.88
CA ASN A 146 1.78 3.58 -5.87
C ASN A 146 2.40 3.38 -4.48
N LEU A 147 3.69 3.61 -4.35
CA LEU A 147 4.42 3.44 -3.09
C LEU A 147 3.78 4.20 -1.91
N SER A 148 3.28 5.42 -2.15
CA SER A 148 2.59 6.23 -1.14
C SER A 148 1.31 5.60 -0.60
N ASP A 149 0.67 4.74 -1.40
CA ASP A 149 -0.60 4.09 -1.06
C ASP A 149 -0.38 2.82 -0.24
N LEU A 150 0.85 2.28 -0.24
CA LEU A 150 1.19 1.02 0.41
C LEU A 150 1.34 1.12 1.94
N GLY A 151 1.50 2.32 2.49
CA GLY A 151 1.59 2.54 3.93
C GLY A 151 2.71 1.74 4.59
N LEU A 152 3.93 1.87 4.06
CA LEU A 152 5.09 1.09 4.48
C LEU A 152 5.44 1.28 5.95
N GLN A 153 5.78 0.18 6.62
CA GLN A 153 6.21 0.11 8.01
C GLN A 153 7.40 -0.83 8.14
N THR A 154 8.39 -0.44 8.94
CA THR A 154 9.60 -1.23 9.17
C THR A 154 9.60 -1.88 10.55
N PHE A 155 10.18 -3.06 10.63
CA PHE A 155 10.53 -3.70 11.88
C PHE A 155 11.85 -4.45 11.74
N ASP A 156 12.83 -4.07 12.56
CA ASP A 156 14.15 -4.70 12.63
C ASP A 156 14.19 -5.59 13.87
N ARG A 157 14.38 -6.88 13.67
CA ARG A 157 14.52 -7.88 14.76
C ARG A 157 15.89 -7.88 15.40
N ASN A 158 16.87 -7.24 14.76
CA ASN A 158 18.23 -7.17 15.23
C ASN A 158 18.82 -5.74 15.06
N PRO A 159 18.22 -4.73 15.75
CA PRO A 159 18.56 -3.34 15.56
C PRO A 159 20.05 -3.06 15.72
N ASN A 160 20.61 -2.32 14.78
CA ASN A 160 22.01 -1.95 14.80
C ASN A 160 22.28 -0.94 15.94
N THR A 161 23.31 -1.21 16.73
CA THR A 161 23.72 -0.36 17.84
C THR A 161 24.83 0.63 17.48
N ASN A 162 24.94 1.02 16.21
CA ASN A 162 25.97 1.96 15.77
C ASN A 162 25.89 3.29 16.54
N PRO A 163 26.93 3.65 17.33
CA PRO A 163 26.91 4.83 18.18
C PRO A 163 26.86 6.15 17.40
N LYS A 164 27.19 6.16 16.11
CA LYS A 164 27.07 7.35 15.25
C LYS A 164 25.62 7.65 14.85
N HIS A 165 24.76 6.69 14.94
CA HIS A 165 23.37 6.75 14.52
C HIS A 165 22.48 6.07 15.55
N ALA A 166 22.34 6.69 16.71
CA ALA A 166 21.59 6.13 17.85
C ALA A 166 20.14 5.74 17.51
N GLN A 167 19.54 6.39 16.51
CA GLN A 167 18.19 6.04 16.02
C GLN A 167 18.12 4.65 15.41
N GLN A 168 19.22 4.10 14.87
CA GLN A 168 19.26 2.75 14.32
C GLN A 168 19.07 1.65 15.39
N GLY A 169 19.16 1.98 16.67
CA GLY A 169 18.78 1.08 17.77
C GLY A 169 17.27 0.98 17.99
N ASP A 170 16.47 1.79 17.31
CA ASP A 170 15.01 1.70 17.30
C ASP A 170 14.56 0.65 16.28
N PRO A 171 13.89 -0.44 16.69
CA PRO A 171 13.39 -1.47 15.77
C PRO A 171 12.44 -0.96 14.68
N TYR A 172 11.90 0.23 14.82
CA TYR A 172 10.95 0.84 13.88
C TYR A 172 11.56 1.96 13.04
N PHE A 173 12.88 2.09 13.07
CA PHE A 173 13.57 3.15 12.35
C PHE A 173 13.62 2.88 10.85
N ASP A 174 13.04 3.75 10.04
CA ASP A 174 12.91 3.62 8.59
C ASP A 174 13.79 4.61 7.81
N ASN A 175 14.64 5.36 8.48
CA ASN A 175 15.47 6.43 7.93
C ASN A 175 14.73 7.48 7.07
N SER A 176 13.42 7.63 7.23
CA SER A 176 12.63 8.57 6.41
C SER A 176 13.06 10.04 6.56
N SER A 177 13.65 10.38 7.69
CA SER A 177 14.20 11.72 8.00
C SER A 177 15.68 11.74 8.36
N GLY A 178 16.37 10.60 8.23
CA GLY A 178 17.73 10.41 8.71
C GLY A 178 18.83 10.81 7.73
N SER A 179 20.05 10.40 8.03
CA SER A 179 21.25 10.65 7.24
C SER A 179 21.50 9.59 6.18
N SER A 180 22.14 9.96 5.07
CA SER A 180 22.61 9.01 4.05
C SER A 180 23.73 8.07 4.53
N SER A 181 24.26 8.30 5.73
CA SER A 181 25.29 7.45 6.34
C SER A 181 24.74 6.34 7.23
N CYS A 182 23.42 6.26 7.45
CA CYS A 182 22.80 5.12 8.10
C CYS A 182 22.99 3.85 7.26
N THR A 183 23.24 2.72 7.90
CA THR A 183 23.46 1.42 7.25
C THR A 183 22.73 0.33 8.03
N GLY A 184 22.37 -0.79 7.35
CA GLY A 184 21.60 -1.87 7.96
C GLY A 184 20.17 -1.44 8.25
N VAL A 185 19.53 -0.68 7.35
CA VAL A 185 18.18 -0.17 7.54
C VAL A 185 17.46 0.02 6.21
N TRP A 186 16.14 -0.04 6.24
CA TRP A 186 15.31 0.44 5.15
C TRP A 186 15.36 1.96 5.08
N ASP A 187 15.51 2.50 3.88
CA ASP A 187 15.55 3.94 3.62
C ASP A 187 14.39 4.35 2.73
N LEU A 188 13.40 5.00 3.35
CA LEU A 188 12.20 5.47 2.68
C LEU A 188 12.30 6.95 2.22
N ARG A 189 13.43 7.63 2.44
CA ARG A 189 13.64 9.05 2.04
C ARG A 189 13.57 9.26 0.54
N SER A 190 13.94 8.28 -0.24
CA SER A 190 14.00 8.41 -1.70
C SER A 190 12.64 8.66 -2.35
N SER A 191 11.56 8.42 -1.62
CA SER A 191 10.22 8.83 -2.05
C SER A 191 10.07 10.36 -2.24
N LEU A 192 10.93 11.17 -1.62
CA LEU A 192 10.91 12.64 -1.75
C LEU A 192 11.62 13.14 -3.02
N THR A 193 12.61 12.41 -3.52
CA THR A 193 13.42 12.80 -4.68
C THR A 193 13.27 11.87 -5.88
N ARG A 194 12.79 10.66 -5.66
CA ARG A 194 12.57 9.63 -6.70
C ARG A 194 11.21 9.00 -6.47
N VAL A 195 10.24 9.41 -7.22
CA VAL A 195 8.86 8.92 -7.13
C VAL A 195 8.82 7.38 -7.18
N ASN A 196 8.04 6.77 -6.29
CA ASN A 196 7.84 5.33 -6.19
C ASN A 196 9.15 4.51 -6.03
N SER A 197 10.05 4.95 -5.17
CA SER A 197 11.30 4.25 -4.91
C SER A 197 11.64 4.22 -3.41
N PHE A 198 12.32 3.16 -2.98
CA PHE A 198 12.92 3.00 -1.65
C PHE A 198 14.17 2.15 -1.77
N MET A 199 14.92 2.00 -0.69
CA MET A 199 16.12 1.17 -0.70
C MET A 199 16.37 0.52 0.66
N TYR A 200 17.13 -0.58 0.64
CA TYR A 200 17.79 -1.12 1.81
C TYR A 200 19.26 -0.72 1.78
N LEU A 201 19.72 -0.06 2.81
CA LEU A 201 21.10 0.40 2.95
C LEU A 201 21.93 -0.68 3.64
N GLY A 202 22.52 -1.59 2.88
CA GLY A 202 23.43 -2.60 3.42
C GLY A 202 24.61 -1.98 4.17
N GLY A 203 25.21 -2.74 5.08
CA GLY A 203 26.33 -2.29 5.89
C GLY A 203 27.66 -2.29 5.14
N GLY A 204 28.58 -1.39 5.53
CA GLY A 204 29.97 -1.36 5.07
C GLY A 204 30.84 -2.45 5.68
N THR A 205 32.11 -2.49 5.27
CA THR A 205 33.11 -3.43 5.81
C THR A 205 33.77 -2.92 7.11
N ASN A 206 33.51 -1.68 7.52
CA ASN A 206 34.08 -1.11 8.71
C ASN A 206 33.24 -1.53 9.94
N GLU A 207 33.87 -2.11 10.95
CA GLU A 207 33.24 -2.48 12.21
C GLU A 207 32.49 -1.32 12.90
N THR A 208 32.85 -0.07 12.58
CA THR A 208 32.18 1.12 13.09
C THR A 208 30.87 1.43 12.37
N ASP A 209 30.64 0.84 11.21
CA ASP A 209 29.48 1.16 10.37
C ASP A 209 28.38 0.10 10.46
N TYR A 210 28.76 -1.18 10.68
CA TYR A 210 27.81 -2.27 10.82
C TYR A 210 28.49 -3.51 11.42
N THR A 211 27.97 -3.99 12.51
CA THR A 211 28.52 -5.15 13.24
C THR A 211 27.51 -6.26 13.49
N ASN A 212 26.25 -6.05 13.19
CA ASN A 212 25.18 -6.99 13.47
C ASN A 212 24.73 -7.72 12.21
N ASN A 213 24.23 -8.93 12.39
CA ASN A 213 23.44 -9.60 11.37
C ASN A 213 22.18 -8.79 11.09
N ALA A 214 21.75 -8.77 9.84
CA ALA A 214 20.53 -8.11 9.46
C ALA A 214 19.34 -9.09 9.56
N ASP A 215 18.23 -8.63 10.09
CA ASP A 215 16.92 -9.30 10.08
C ASP A 215 15.82 -8.22 10.04
N ASP A 216 15.69 -7.59 8.87
CA ASP A 216 14.94 -6.36 8.66
C ASP A 216 13.73 -6.58 7.78
N TRP A 217 12.57 -6.23 8.29
CA TRP A 217 11.29 -6.36 7.62
C TRP A 217 10.73 -5.01 7.17
N LEU A 218 10.14 -4.99 5.96
CA LEU A 218 9.39 -3.86 5.42
C LEU A 218 8.01 -4.35 5.01
N PHE A 219 6.99 -3.99 5.77
CA PHE A 219 5.60 -4.39 5.55
C PHE A 219 4.81 -3.30 4.84
N THR A 220 3.90 -3.69 3.96
CA THR A 220 2.79 -2.81 3.56
C THR A 220 1.72 -2.80 4.67
N LYS A 221 0.81 -1.82 4.63
CA LYS A 221 -0.47 -1.97 5.33
C LYS A 221 -1.24 -3.16 4.74
N SER A 222 -2.31 -3.58 5.41
CA SER A 222 -3.28 -4.50 4.81
C SER A 222 -3.87 -3.91 3.52
N LEU A 223 -3.78 -4.64 2.41
CA LEU A 223 -4.21 -4.25 1.07
C LEU A 223 -5.49 -4.97 0.68
N LYS A 224 -6.41 -4.24 0.07
CA LYS A 224 -7.65 -4.75 -0.52
C LYS A 224 -7.73 -4.33 -1.98
N PHE A 225 -8.06 -5.24 -2.87
CA PHE A 225 -8.10 -4.99 -4.32
C PHE A 225 -9.52 -4.95 -4.89
N ASN A 226 -10.47 -5.59 -4.22
CA ASN A 226 -11.87 -5.61 -4.63
C ASN A 226 -12.64 -4.37 -4.13
N THR A 227 -12.05 -3.19 -4.32
CA THR A 227 -12.66 -1.91 -3.94
C THR A 227 -13.13 -1.19 -5.16
N CYS A 228 -14.37 -0.72 -5.19
CA CYS A 228 -14.76 0.29 -6.16
C CYS A 228 -14.13 1.64 -5.78
N ASP A 229 -13.64 2.36 -6.78
CA ASP A 229 -13.21 3.75 -6.56
C ASP A 229 -14.43 4.60 -6.15
N PRO A 230 -14.22 5.60 -5.28
CA PRO A 230 -15.25 6.61 -5.04
C PRO A 230 -15.61 7.29 -6.35
N ASP A 231 -16.90 7.49 -6.58
CA ASP A 231 -17.34 8.34 -7.69
C ASP A 231 -16.69 9.71 -7.58
N GLU A 232 -16.15 10.20 -8.68
CA GLU A 232 -15.68 11.57 -8.73
C GLU A 232 -16.86 12.54 -8.51
N ASN A 233 -16.66 13.50 -7.63
CA ASN A 233 -17.62 14.54 -7.39
C ASN A 233 -17.73 15.45 -8.62
N SER A 234 -18.83 15.42 -9.33
CA SER A 234 -19.07 16.26 -10.50
C SER A 234 -19.18 17.75 -10.20
N GLY A 235 -19.26 18.14 -8.93
CA GLY A 235 -19.22 19.51 -8.50
C GLY A 235 -19.97 19.78 -7.19
N VAL A 236 -19.65 20.88 -6.57
CA VAL A 236 -20.35 21.40 -5.39
C VAL A 236 -21.54 22.25 -5.85
N LEU A 237 -22.76 21.79 -5.61
CA LEU A 237 -23.97 22.52 -5.98
C LEU A 237 -24.14 23.82 -5.19
N LYS A 238 -23.73 23.82 -3.92
CA LYS A 238 -23.72 25.01 -3.06
C LYS A 238 -22.73 24.86 -1.91
N ASN A 239 -22.27 25.98 -1.38
CA ASN A 239 -21.55 26.02 -0.10
C ASN A 239 -22.50 26.39 1.06
N ILE A 240 -21.99 26.40 2.31
CA ILE A 240 -22.79 26.66 3.52
C ILE A 240 -23.48 28.03 3.52
N ASN A 241 -22.93 29.01 2.83
CA ASN A 241 -23.41 30.41 2.82
C ASN A 241 -24.51 30.66 1.78
N VAL A 242 -24.79 29.68 0.92
CA VAL A 242 -25.77 29.82 -0.16
C VAL A 242 -26.99 28.97 0.14
N ARG A 243 -28.18 29.60 0.20
CA ARG A 243 -29.44 28.87 0.31
C ARG A 243 -29.86 28.38 -1.07
N LEU A 244 -29.98 27.06 -1.23
CA LEU A 244 -30.49 26.40 -2.43
C LEU A 244 -31.84 25.74 -2.09
N PRO A 245 -32.97 26.37 -2.41
CA PRO A 245 -34.29 25.85 -2.05
C PRO A 245 -34.72 24.64 -2.91
N SER A 246 -34.18 24.53 -4.11
CA SER A 246 -34.45 23.43 -5.04
C SER A 246 -33.29 23.25 -5.99
N TYR A 247 -33.13 22.02 -6.50
CA TYR A 247 -32.19 21.68 -7.56
C TYR A 247 -32.90 20.81 -8.61
N SER A 248 -32.65 21.06 -9.88
CA SER A 248 -33.20 20.29 -11.00
C SER A 248 -32.07 19.56 -11.72
N TYR A 249 -32.28 18.29 -11.96
CA TYR A 249 -31.38 17.45 -12.74
C TYR A 249 -32.12 16.89 -13.95
N VAL A 250 -31.46 16.87 -15.12
CA VAL A 250 -32.06 16.40 -16.38
C VAL A 250 -31.45 15.07 -16.73
N TYR A 251 -32.27 14.03 -16.79
CA TYR A 251 -31.89 12.73 -17.31
C TYR A 251 -31.95 12.75 -18.83
N THR A 252 -30.88 12.33 -19.47
CA THR A 252 -30.73 12.38 -20.95
C THR A 252 -31.18 11.11 -21.63
N GLN A 253 -31.32 10.01 -20.90
CA GLN A 253 -31.73 8.73 -21.42
C GLN A 253 -32.98 8.21 -20.72
N PRO A 254 -33.88 7.52 -21.42
CA PRO A 254 -34.98 6.79 -20.81
C PRO A 254 -34.41 5.63 -19.96
N GLY A 255 -35.05 5.36 -18.82
CA GLY A 255 -34.60 4.28 -17.94
C GLY A 255 -35.22 4.36 -16.56
N THR A 256 -34.94 3.38 -15.73
CA THR A 256 -35.31 3.40 -14.31
C THR A 256 -34.07 3.77 -13.48
N TYR A 257 -34.19 4.82 -12.70
CA TYR A 257 -33.12 5.40 -11.91
C TYR A 257 -33.43 5.35 -10.43
N THR A 258 -32.44 5.07 -9.62
CA THR A 258 -32.53 5.17 -8.16
C THR A 258 -31.64 6.31 -7.69
N VAL A 259 -32.26 7.38 -7.20
CA VAL A 259 -31.56 8.52 -6.62
C VAL A 259 -31.32 8.24 -5.15
N THR A 260 -30.08 8.39 -4.70
CA THR A 260 -29.68 8.21 -3.33
C THR A 260 -29.33 9.57 -2.70
N PHE A 261 -29.98 9.90 -1.60
CA PHE A 261 -29.73 11.10 -0.82
C PHE A 261 -29.08 10.72 0.50
N ILE A 262 -28.02 11.42 0.87
CA ILE A 262 -27.36 11.27 2.16
C ILE A 262 -27.37 12.61 2.86
N ALA A 263 -27.95 12.65 4.05
CA ALA A 263 -27.85 13.78 4.96
C ALA A 263 -26.94 13.41 6.13
N GLY A 264 -25.96 14.24 6.42
CA GLY A 264 -24.99 14.05 7.50
C GLY A 264 -24.92 15.25 8.42
N ASN A 265 -24.73 14.98 9.70
CA ASN A 265 -24.43 15.95 10.75
C ASN A 265 -23.21 15.43 11.52
N GLN A 266 -22.19 16.27 11.67
CA GLN A 266 -20.97 15.93 12.38
C GLN A 266 -20.52 17.09 13.27
N ASN A 267 -20.14 16.78 14.48
CA ASN A 267 -19.50 17.72 15.42
C ASN A 267 -18.39 17.00 16.21
N VAL A 268 -17.77 17.70 17.17
CA VAL A 268 -16.66 17.17 17.98
C VAL A 268 -17.07 16.00 18.90
N TYR A 269 -18.36 15.77 19.11
CA TYR A 269 -18.89 14.74 20.00
C TYR A 269 -19.41 13.52 19.26
N GLY A 270 -19.54 13.59 17.92
CA GLY A 270 -20.02 12.47 17.13
C GLY A 270 -20.50 12.85 15.72
N SER A 271 -20.88 11.83 14.98
CA SER A 271 -21.48 11.97 13.65
C SER A 271 -22.72 11.12 13.51
N ALA A 272 -23.70 11.62 12.75
CA ALA A 272 -24.89 10.87 12.35
C ALA A 272 -25.17 11.11 10.87
N ARG A 273 -25.63 10.10 10.17
CA ARG A 273 -26.10 10.22 8.79
C ARG A 273 -27.37 9.43 8.57
N THR A 274 -28.16 9.86 7.61
CA THR A 274 -29.31 9.13 7.12
C THR A 274 -29.27 9.04 5.61
N ILE A 275 -29.73 7.92 5.07
CA ILE A 275 -29.77 7.64 3.64
C ILE A 275 -31.23 7.46 3.23
N LYS A 276 -31.61 8.04 2.10
CA LYS A 276 -32.94 7.84 1.50
C LYS A 276 -32.76 7.61 0.00
N GLU A 277 -33.42 6.58 -0.50
CA GLU A 277 -33.45 6.26 -1.92
C GLU A 277 -34.83 6.49 -2.50
N VAL A 278 -34.86 6.96 -3.75
CA VAL A 278 -36.09 7.18 -4.51
C VAL A 278 -35.89 6.61 -5.90
N THR A 279 -36.69 5.61 -6.26
CA THR A 279 -36.65 5.01 -7.60
C THR A 279 -37.80 5.56 -8.45
N PHE A 280 -37.50 5.94 -9.70
CA PHE A 280 -38.50 6.41 -10.67
C PHE A 280 -38.06 6.05 -12.09
N THR A 281 -39.00 6.13 -13.04
CA THR A 281 -38.76 5.79 -14.43
C THR A 281 -38.91 7.02 -15.32
N ILE A 282 -37.90 7.29 -16.13
CA ILE A 282 -37.92 8.27 -17.21
C ILE A 282 -38.39 7.54 -18.48
N LYS A 283 -39.47 8.02 -19.06
CA LYS A 283 -40.03 7.47 -20.31
C LYS A 283 -39.43 8.15 -21.55
N GLU A 284 -39.39 7.45 -22.65
CA GLU A 284 -39.12 8.09 -23.93
C GLU A 284 -40.15 9.19 -24.19
N LYS A 285 -39.69 10.28 -24.81
CA LYS A 285 -40.57 11.36 -25.24
C LYS A 285 -41.28 10.88 -26.53
N GLU A 286 -42.62 10.77 -26.45
CA GLU A 286 -43.48 10.56 -27.62
C GLU A 286 -43.36 11.70 -28.66
#